data_7b41c49b53edea3336205ec49b2aa5af
#
_entry.id   7b41c49b53edea3336205ec49b2aa5af
#
_cell.length_a   1.000
_cell.length_b   1.000
_cell.length_c   1.000
_cell.angle_alpha   90.00
_cell.angle_beta   90.00
_cell.angle_gamma   90.00
#
_symmetry.space_group_name_H-M   'P 1'
#
loop_
_entity.id
_entity.type
_entity.pdbx_description
1 polymer ?
#
loop_
_entity_poly.entity_id
_entity_poly.type
_entity_poly.pdbx_seq_one_letter_code
_entity_poly.pdbx_strand_id
1 'polypeptide(L)'
;MSATMSAMSNNGAFEDLESLREPQRGFHHLEVPATSPSPWPESLRPLECPITGAGRVTTLAEFLRVTSATALVVVVDGVLVHEWYGSGVSREDRLLGNSATKSALALVTGLAVDRGLIPDLDVPVGELVPALRVGGYERVTVRQVLTMTSGVGWVEDYHDPHSPASQLIARWRQGLGGVRTLLPGIPDGEEPGTRYAYCSPDSMVLDWARESATGTTLTEAVHELWSLVGAEHPAVVGLDAPVDRGGVALAAGAFAATARDWARLGRLQVDGTWDGVPVVSPTWVEASSRPEQPFLRPGRLPSTLTTHAGFGYHWWPLDDDGDRVMADGMRGQFVYVDRPRRTVVVKTSAWPYGDAWWDRQCRDLCYLALPAIAEAAAAG
;
A
#
# COMPACT_ATOMS: atom_id res chain seq x y z
N MET A 1 -37.65 22.14 -17.60
CA MET A 1 -37.10 21.14 -16.65
C MET A 1 -35.61 21.35 -16.60
N SER A 2 -35.14 22.10 -15.60
CA SER A 2 -33.74 22.49 -15.43
C SER A 2 -33.05 21.41 -14.60
N ALA A 3 -32.13 20.68 -15.21
CA ALA A 3 -31.24 19.78 -14.49
C ALA A 3 -30.11 20.64 -13.87
N THR A 4 -30.17 20.87 -12.58
CA THR A 4 -29.08 21.41 -11.78
C THR A 4 -27.96 20.37 -11.72
N MET A 5 -26.97 20.51 -12.58
CA MET A 5 -25.66 19.88 -12.37
C MET A 5 -25.04 20.56 -11.14
N SER A 6 -25.13 19.91 -10.00
CA SER A 6 -24.31 20.24 -8.83
C SER A 6 -22.84 20.09 -9.24
N ALA A 7 -22.08 21.17 -9.18
CA ALA A 7 -20.65 21.16 -9.36
C ALA A 7 -20.05 20.34 -8.18
N MET A 8 -19.75 19.07 -8.43
CA MET A 8 -18.95 18.27 -7.51
C MET A 8 -17.57 18.92 -7.43
N SER A 9 -17.16 19.34 -6.25
CA SER A 9 -15.79 19.77 -5.98
C SER A 9 -14.84 18.67 -6.40
N ASN A 10 -13.74 19.00 -7.05
CA ASN A 10 -12.76 18.02 -7.59
C ASN A 10 -12.15 17.06 -6.53
N ASN A 11 -12.40 17.28 -5.25
CA ASN A 11 -11.90 16.48 -4.12
C ASN A 11 -12.97 15.53 -3.52
N GLY A 12 -14.25 15.66 -3.84
CA GLY A 12 -15.36 15.00 -3.13
C GLY A 12 -15.40 13.47 -3.18
N ALA A 13 -14.73 12.83 -4.14
CA ALA A 13 -14.80 11.36 -4.28
C ALA A 13 -13.96 10.56 -3.27
N PHE A 14 -13.09 11.21 -2.47
CA PHE A 14 -12.32 10.57 -1.39
C PHE A 14 -12.68 11.10 0.01
N GLU A 15 -13.70 11.94 0.13
CA GLU A 15 -14.00 12.64 1.39
C GLU A 15 -14.90 11.86 2.34
N ASP A 16 -15.62 10.87 1.85
CA ASP A 16 -16.58 10.09 2.65
C ASP A 16 -16.13 8.65 2.92
N LEU A 17 -16.74 8.04 3.91
CA LEU A 17 -16.52 6.63 4.26
C LEU A 17 -16.92 5.70 3.10
N GLU A 18 -17.93 6.07 2.32
CA GLU A 18 -18.44 5.28 1.21
C GLU A 18 -17.37 5.07 0.12
N SER A 19 -16.59 6.11 -0.20
CA SER A 19 -15.51 6.01 -1.18
C SER A 19 -14.37 5.07 -0.76
N LEU A 20 -14.20 4.82 0.52
CA LEU A 20 -13.22 3.86 1.05
C LEU A 20 -13.77 2.44 1.11
N ARG A 21 -15.07 2.26 1.30
CA ARG A 21 -15.76 0.97 1.37
C ARG A 21 -16.17 0.44 0.00
N GLU A 22 -16.46 1.34 -0.93
CA GLU A 22 -16.93 1.04 -2.27
C GLU A 22 -16.04 1.71 -3.31
N PRO A 23 -14.71 1.38 -3.33
CA PRO A 23 -13.75 2.03 -4.24
C PRO A 23 -14.13 1.87 -5.71
N GLN A 24 -14.89 0.84 -6.04
CA GLN A 24 -15.44 0.61 -7.39
C GLN A 24 -16.35 1.75 -7.89
N ARG A 25 -16.85 2.60 -7.01
CA ARG A 25 -17.62 3.80 -7.44
C ARG A 25 -16.72 4.95 -7.87
N GLY A 26 -15.46 4.95 -7.45
CA GLY A 26 -14.49 6.00 -7.75
C GLY A 26 -13.58 5.71 -8.95
N PHE A 27 -13.46 4.44 -9.36
CA PHE A 27 -12.59 4.00 -10.44
C PHE A 27 -13.23 2.90 -11.28
N HIS A 28 -12.82 2.78 -12.55
CA HIS A 28 -12.97 1.53 -13.27
C HIS A 28 -12.17 0.45 -12.56
N HIS A 29 -12.64 -0.77 -12.54
CA HIS A 29 -12.01 -1.81 -11.73
C HIS A 29 -12.22 -3.21 -12.30
N LEU A 30 -11.40 -4.13 -11.83
CA LEU A 30 -11.64 -5.57 -11.94
C LEU A 30 -11.75 -6.16 -10.54
N GLU A 31 -12.63 -7.14 -10.39
CA GLU A 31 -12.74 -7.93 -9.18
C GLU A 31 -11.76 -9.10 -9.25
N VAL A 32 -11.06 -9.35 -8.16
CA VAL A 32 -10.19 -10.51 -7.95
C VAL A 32 -10.95 -11.52 -7.11
N PRO A 33 -11.38 -12.67 -7.67
CA PRO A 33 -12.17 -13.64 -6.91
C PRO A 33 -11.34 -14.34 -5.82
N ALA A 34 -12.00 -14.69 -4.72
CA ALA A 34 -11.47 -15.60 -3.71
C ALA A 34 -11.85 -17.04 -4.12
N THR A 35 -10.92 -17.76 -4.71
CA THR A 35 -11.20 -19.08 -5.31
C THR A 35 -11.00 -20.25 -4.35
N SER A 36 -10.22 -20.07 -3.29
CA SER A 36 -9.89 -21.11 -2.30
C SER A 36 -9.88 -20.53 -0.89
N PRO A 37 -11.02 -20.00 -0.39
CA PRO A 37 -11.04 -19.30 0.88
C PRO A 37 -10.69 -20.25 2.05
N SER A 38 -9.76 -19.79 2.89
CA SER A 38 -9.33 -20.45 4.11
C SER A 38 -9.50 -19.49 5.28
N PRO A 39 -10.59 -19.56 6.05
CA PRO A 39 -10.83 -18.68 7.19
C PRO A 39 -9.67 -18.70 8.19
N TRP A 40 -9.36 -17.53 8.79
CA TRP A 40 -8.40 -17.47 9.87
C TRP A 40 -8.81 -18.39 11.02
N PRO A 41 -7.87 -19.14 11.62
CA PRO A 41 -8.09 -19.67 12.96
C PRO A 41 -8.41 -18.50 13.90
N GLU A 42 -9.46 -18.64 14.72
CA GLU A 42 -9.95 -17.56 15.58
C GLU A 42 -9.78 -17.90 17.05
N SER A 43 -9.26 -16.92 17.83
CA SER A 43 -9.25 -16.93 19.30
C SER A 43 -9.54 -15.52 19.79
N LEU A 44 -10.72 -15.03 19.44
CA LEU A 44 -11.13 -13.64 19.68
C LEU A 44 -11.20 -13.33 21.16
N ARG A 45 -10.58 -12.23 21.57
CA ARG A 45 -10.57 -11.72 22.94
C ARG A 45 -10.64 -10.20 22.98
N PRO A 46 -11.17 -9.62 24.07
CA PRO A 46 -11.01 -8.19 24.32
C PRO A 46 -9.53 -7.81 24.33
N LEU A 47 -9.22 -6.70 23.68
CA LEU A 47 -7.87 -6.14 23.66
C LEU A 47 -7.87 -4.83 24.43
N GLU A 48 -7.19 -4.82 25.55
CA GLU A 48 -6.93 -3.61 26.34
C GLU A 48 -5.47 -3.20 26.12
N CYS A 49 -5.26 -1.99 25.65
CA CYS A 49 -3.94 -1.47 25.37
C CYS A 49 -3.89 0.01 25.76
N PRO A 50 -3.07 0.38 26.75
CA PRO A 50 -2.77 1.78 27.02
C PRO A 50 -1.86 2.31 25.90
N ILE A 51 -2.30 3.35 25.20
CA ILE A 51 -1.56 3.97 24.11
C ILE A 51 -0.98 5.28 24.61
N THR A 52 0.34 5.41 24.59
CA THR A 52 1.05 6.63 24.97
C THR A 52 1.43 7.42 23.73
N GLY A 53 0.94 8.64 23.63
CA GLY A 53 1.28 9.55 22.54
C GLY A 53 1.11 11.00 22.96
N ALA A 54 1.97 11.90 22.46
CA ALA A 54 1.96 13.32 22.77
C ALA A 54 1.87 13.65 24.28
N GLY A 55 2.54 12.85 25.13
CA GLY A 55 2.57 13.03 26.59
C GLY A 55 1.28 12.63 27.32
N ARG A 56 0.35 11.95 26.65
CA ARG A 56 -0.90 11.45 27.22
C ARG A 56 -1.01 9.94 27.04
N VAL A 57 -1.64 9.29 28.01
CA VAL A 57 -2.06 7.89 27.90
C VAL A 57 -3.55 7.86 27.58
N THR A 58 -3.94 7.08 26.58
CA THR A 58 -5.33 6.91 26.17
C THR A 58 -5.66 5.41 26.07
N THR A 59 -6.93 5.07 26.05
CA THR A 59 -7.40 3.70 25.82
C THR A 59 -7.41 3.38 24.33
N LEU A 60 -7.42 2.08 23.98
CA LEU A 60 -7.58 1.64 22.60
C LEU A 60 -8.87 2.22 21.98
N ALA A 61 -9.99 2.18 22.71
CA ALA A 61 -11.26 2.72 22.21
C ALA A 61 -11.19 4.23 21.90
N GLU A 62 -10.54 5.01 22.76
CA GLU A 62 -10.35 6.44 22.52
C GLU A 62 -9.40 6.69 21.36
N PHE A 63 -8.30 5.91 21.23
CA PHE A 63 -7.40 5.98 20.09
C PHE A 63 -8.14 5.71 18.76
N LEU A 64 -8.94 4.66 18.67
CA LEU A 64 -9.71 4.35 17.48
C LEU A 64 -10.69 5.48 17.13
N ARG A 65 -11.33 6.06 18.15
CA ARG A 65 -12.26 7.19 17.95
C ARG A 65 -11.55 8.45 17.44
N VAL A 66 -10.46 8.87 18.08
CA VAL A 66 -9.76 10.14 17.70
C VAL A 66 -9.00 10.02 16.39
N THR A 67 -8.67 8.81 15.97
CA THR A 67 -8.03 8.54 14.67
C THR A 67 -9.04 8.15 13.58
N SER A 68 -10.34 8.40 13.78
CA SER A 68 -11.41 8.06 12.82
C SER A 68 -11.22 6.66 12.21
N ALA A 69 -10.87 5.69 13.08
CA ALA A 69 -10.66 4.31 12.64
C ALA A 69 -11.95 3.69 12.11
N THR A 70 -11.84 2.90 11.05
CA THR A 70 -12.94 2.17 10.42
C THR A 70 -12.88 0.67 10.67
N ALA A 71 -11.67 0.11 10.79
CA ALA A 71 -11.47 -1.26 11.23
C ALA A 71 -10.14 -1.40 11.99
N LEU A 72 -10.09 -2.37 12.88
CA LEU A 72 -8.89 -2.89 13.53
C LEU A 72 -8.95 -4.40 13.51
N VAL A 73 -7.94 -5.06 12.94
CA VAL A 73 -7.78 -6.51 12.92
C VAL A 73 -6.39 -6.86 13.43
N VAL A 74 -6.30 -7.80 14.37
CA VAL A 74 -5.02 -8.24 14.95
C VAL A 74 -4.90 -9.76 14.83
N VAL A 75 -3.80 -10.18 14.22
CA VAL A 75 -3.42 -11.58 14.04
C VAL A 75 -2.09 -11.84 14.74
N VAL A 76 -2.03 -12.85 15.59
CA VAL A 76 -0.82 -13.29 16.31
C VAL A 76 -0.54 -14.73 15.92
N ASP A 77 0.66 -14.98 15.42
CA ASP A 77 1.12 -16.31 14.98
C ASP A 77 0.11 -17.08 14.10
N GLY A 78 -0.52 -16.37 13.16
CA GLY A 78 -1.53 -16.94 12.26
C GLY A 78 -2.92 -17.13 12.86
N VAL A 79 -3.17 -16.64 14.06
CA VAL A 79 -4.49 -16.71 14.73
C VAL A 79 -5.08 -15.30 14.82
N LEU A 80 -6.32 -15.12 14.39
CA LEU A 80 -7.09 -13.90 14.57
C LEU A 80 -7.49 -13.77 16.03
N VAL A 81 -6.89 -12.79 16.74
CA VAL A 81 -7.10 -12.62 18.19
C VAL A 81 -7.98 -11.44 18.54
N HIS A 82 -8.13 -10.47 17.65
CA HIS A 82 -9.00 -9.31 17.87
C HIS A 82 -9.48 -8.76 16.54
N GLU A 83 -10.74 -8.37 16.49
CA GLU A 83 -11.28 -7.55 15.40
C GLU A 83 -12.32 -6.57 15.94
N TRP A 84 -12.32 -5.39 15.33
CA TRP A 84 -13.29 -4.34 15.61
C TRP A 84 -13.59 -3.59 14.30
N TYR A 85 -14.86 -3.22 14.12
CA TYR A 85 -15.33 -2.45 12.99
C TYR A 85 -16.11 -1.24 13.48
N GLY A 86 -15.83 -0.10 12.91
CA GLY A 86 -16.50 1.17 13.21
C GLY A 86 -17.93 1.21 12.69
N SER A 87 -18.68 2.22 13.11
CA SER A 87 -20.06 2.40 12.66
C SER A 87 -20.15 2.47 11.14
N GLY A 88 -21.04 1.67 10.56
CA GLY A 88 -21.26 1.60 9.13
C GLY A 88 -20.21 0.83 8.35
N VAL A 89 -19.30 0.10 9.01
CA VAL A 89 -18.31 -0.79 8.38
C VAL A 89 -18.55 -2.23 8.82
N SER A 90 -18.48 -3.15 7.88
CA SER A 90 -18.60 -4.59 8.12
C SER A 90 -17.30 -5.34 7.83
N ARG A 91 -17.21 -6.60 8.25
CA ARG A 91 -16.05 -7.45 7.95
C ARG A 91 -15.89 -7.77 6.46
N GLU A 92 -16.97 -7.70 5.71
CA GLU A 92 -17.03 -7.98 4.28
C GLU A 92 -16.69 -6.76 3.41
N ASP A 93 -16.62 -5.57 4.00
CA ASP A 93 -16.30 -4.34 3.25
C ASP A 93 -14.87 -4.39 2.73
N ARG A 94 -14.72 -4.08 1.44
CA ARG A 94 -13.43 -4.01 0.76
C ARG A 94 -12.86 -2.61 0.92
N LEU A 95 -11.97 -2.46 1.87
CA LEU A 95 -11.41 -1.18 2.28
C LEU A 95 -10.23 -0.80 1.36
N LEU A 96 -10.32 0.37 0.75
CA LEU A 96 -9.30 0.90 -0.16
C LEU A 96 -8.00 1.17 0.60
N GLY A 97 -6.92 0.54 0.17
CA GLY A 97 -5.61 0.68 0.81
C GLY A 97 -4.87 1.98 0.50
N ASN A 98 -5.32 2.75 -0.50
CA ASN A 98 -4.53 3.84 -1.03
C ASN A 98 -3.08 3.37 -1.27
N SER A 99 -2.07 4.08 -0.81
CA SER A 99 -0.66 3.71 -1.05
C SER A 99 -0.21 2.40 -0.39
N ALA A 100 -0.96 1.80 0.54
CA ALA A 100 -0.70 0.43 0.98
C ALA A 100 -0.80 -0.59 -0.18
N THR A 101 -1.47 -0.24 -1.28
CA THR A 101 -1.43 -0.98 -2.55
C THR A 101 -0.01 -1.28 -3.03
N LYS A 102 0.93 -0.36 -2.81
CA LYS A 102 2.33 -0.52 -3.22
C LYS A 102 3.01 -1.69 -2.52
N SER A 103 2.63 -1.96 -1.28
CA SER A 103 3.14 -3.12 -0.53
C SER A 103 2.58 -4.43 -1.08
N ALA A 104 1.32 -4.46 -1.55
CA ALA A 104 0.77 -5.61 -2.27
C ALA A 104 1.49 -5.82 -3.62
N LEU A 105 1.77 -4.74 -4.36
CA LEU A 105 2.58 -4.80 -5.59
C LEU A 105 3.97 -5.37 -5.32
N ALA A 106 4.62 -4.98 -4.23
CA ALA A 106 5.93 -5.52 -3.86
C ALA A 106 5.89 -7.04 -3.65
N LEU A 107 4.84 -7.58 -3.02
CA LEU A 107 4.69 -9.03 -2.82
C LEU A 107 4.54 -9.77 -4.16
N VAL A 108 3.70 -9.31 -5.06
CA VAL A 108 3.56 -9.96 -6.40
C VAL A 108 4.80 -9.77 -7.27
N THR A 109 5.57 -8.69 -7.06
CA THR A 109 6.88 -8.51 -7.70
C THR A 109 7.89 -9.51 -7.14
N GLY A 110 7.89 -9.75 -5.82
CA GLY A 110 8.70 -10.76 -5.17
C GLY A 110 8.46 -12.16 -5.73
N LEU A 111 7.19 -12.53 -5.94
CA LEU A 111 6.84 -13.79 -6.61
C LEU A 111 7.48 -13.90 -8.00
N ALA A 112 7.49 -12.82 -8.78
CA ALA A 112 8.09 -12.82 -10.11
C ALA A 112 9.63 -12.96 -10.05
N VAL A 113 10.26 -12.32 -9.07
CA VAL A 113 11.72 -12.43 -8.82
C VAL A 113 12.09 -13.83 -8.37
N ASP A 114 11.38 -14.40 -7.40
CA ASP A 114 11.63 -15.74 -6.86
C ASP A 114 11.49 -16.83 -7.93
N ARG A 115 10.69 -16.59 -8.97
CA ARG A 115 10.53 -17.47 -10.14
C ARG A 115 11.55 -17.22 -11.25
N GLY A 116 12.45 -16.26 -11.06
CA GLY A 116 13.44 -15.89 -12.07
C GLY A 116 12.87 -15.16 -13.30
N LEU A 117 11.61 -14.68 -13.24
CA LEU A 117 10.99 -13.92 -14.34
C LEU A 117 11.54 -12.48 -14.39
N ILE A 118 12.00 -11.96 -13.25
CA ILE A 118 12.83 -10.76 -13.13
C ILE A 118 14.14 -11.22 -12.48
N PRO A 119 15.13 -11.62 -13.28
CA PRO A 119 16.33 -12.29 -12.75
C PRO A 119 17.30 -11.35 -12.05
N ASP A 120 17.23 -10.04 -12.34
CA ASP A 120 18.10 -9.02 -11.78
C ASP A 120 17.31 -7.75 -11.53
N LEU A 121 17.37 -7.23 -10.29
CA LEU A 121 16.73 -5.97 -9.93
C LEU A 121 17.50 -4.74 -10.42
N ASP A 122 18.76 -4.90 -10.82
CA ASP A 122 19.58 -3.81 -11.35
C ASP A 122 19.47 -3.67 -12.87
N VAL A 123 18.57 -4.47 -13.49
CA VAL A 123 18.21 -4.27 -14.91
C VAL A 123 17.47 -2.94 -15.08
N PRO A 124 17.84 -2.12 -16.07
CA PRO A 124 17.09 -0.92 -16.42
C PRO A 124 15.63 -1.26 -16.79
N VAL A 125 14.67 -0.50 -16.28
CA VAL A 125 13.25 -0.73 -16.61
C VAL A 125 12.96 -0.62 -18.11
N GLY A 126 13.74 0.16 -18.84
CA GLY A 126 13.67 0.27 -20.30
C GLY A 126 14.05 -1.00 -21.06
N GLU A 127 14.75 -1.96 -20.44
CA GLU A 127 15.01 -3.26 -21.05
C GLU A 127 13.76 -4.14 -21.02
N LEU A 128 12.96 -4.04 -19.96
CA LEU A 128 11.70 -4.75 -19.81
C LEU A 128 10.56 -4.04 -20.55
N VAL A 129 10.58 -2.70 -20.57
CA VAL A 129 9.56 -1.85 -21.19
C VAL A 129 10.21 -0.89 -22.17
N PRO A 130 10.30 -1.22 -23.46
CA PRO A 130 11.00 -0.39 -24.47
C PRO A 130 10.53 1.07 -24.56
N ALA A 131 9.27 1.34 -24.20
CA ALA A 131 8.72 2.70 -24.16
C ALA A 131 9.38 3.59 -23.10
N LEU A 132 10.05 3.01 -22.10
CA LEU A 132 10.77 3.71 -21.03
C LEU A 132 12.27 3.94 -21.32
N ARG A 133 12.74 3.63 -22.54
CA ARG A 133 14.10 3.95 -22.99
C ARG A 133 14.31 5.44 -23.31
N VAL A 134 13.42 6.28 -22.80
CA VAL A 134 13.43 7.72 -22.98
C VAL A 134 12.97 8.42 -21.70
N GLY A 135 13.28 9.70 -21.58
CA GLY A 135 12.89 10.50 -20.41
C GLY A 135 13.56 10.06 -19.12
N GLY A 136 12.98 10.42 -18.00
CA GLY A 136 13.59 10.21 -16.69
C GLY A 136 13.81 8.74 -16.31
N TYR A 137 13.11 7.81 -16.95
CA TYR A 137 13.23 6.37 -16.64
C TYR A 137 14.28 5.63 -17.49
N GLU A 138 14.94 6.27 -18.44
CA GLU A 138 15.88 5.62 -19.38
C GLU A 138 16.96 4.79 -18.67
N ARG A 139 17.52 5.32 -17.56
CA ARG A 139 18.62 4.69 -16.81
C ARG A 139 18.19 4.09 -15.48
N VAL A 140 16.91 4.20 -15.14
CA VAL A 140 16.37 3.75 -13.84
C VAL A 140 16.22 2.24 -13.83
N THR A 141 16.66 1.61 -12.75
CA THR A 141 16.56 0.14 -12.56
C THR A 141 15.27 -0.25 -11.82
N VAL A 142 14.93 -1.55 -11.88
CA VAL A 142 13.81 -2.12 -11.11
C VAL A 142 14.01 -1.89 -9.60
N ARG A 143 15.23 -2.03 -9.09
CA ARG A 143 15.57 -1.73 -7.68
C ARG A 143 15.26 -0.28 -7.32
N GLN A 144 15.59 0.65 -8.19
CA GLN A 144 15.41 2.08 -7.92
C GLN A 144 13.94 2.49 -7.89
N VAL A 145 13.07 1.90 -8.72
CA VAL A 145 11.63 2.13 -8.62
C VAL A 145 11.03 1.43 -7.39
N LEU A 146 11.53 0.24 -7.00
CA LEU A 146 11.13 -0.45 -5.76
C LEU A 146 11.45 0.37 -4.51
N THR A 147 12.55 1.12 -4.52
CA THR A 147 13.03 1.90 -3.38
C THR A 147 12.70 3.39 -3.45
N MET A 148 11.96 3.81 -4.48
CA MET A 148 11.63 5.22 -4.73
C MET A 148 12.87 6.12 -4.77
N THR A 149 13.88 5.66 -5.50
CA THR A 149 15.13 6.37 -5.73
C THR A 149 15.40 6.59 -7.22
N SER A 150 14.34 6.61 -8.01
CA SER A 150 14.42 6.82 -9.48
C SER A 150 15.05 8.16 -9.87
N GLY A 151 14.88 9.18 -9.03
CA GLY A 151 15.40 10.53 -9.30
C GLY A 151 14.66 11.28 -10.41
N VAL A 152 13.54 10.75 -10.92
CA VAL A 152 12.77 11.40 -11.99
C VAL A 152 12.20 12.75 -11.57
N GLY A 153 11.97 13.65 -12.51
CA GLY A 153 11.43 14.99 -12.30
C GLY A 153 9.93 14.97 -11.97
N TRP A 154 9.57 14.32 -10.84
CA TRP A 154 8.21 14.20 -10.35
C TRP A 154 8.05 14.85 -8.99
N VAL A 155 6.91 15.54 -8.77
CA VAL A 155 6.52 16.10 -7.48
C VAL A 155 5.20 15.48 -7.04
N GLU A 156 5.23 14.79 -5.91
CA GLU A 156 4.07 14.14 -5.31
C GLU A 156 3.31 15.15 -4.44
N ASP A 157 2.65 16.12 -5.07
CA ASP A 157 1.85 17.13 -4.38
C ASP A 157 0.37 16.95 -4.72
N TYR A 158 -0.43 16.60 -3.72
CA TYR A 158 -1.88 16.41 -3.84
C TYR A 158 -2.69 17.63 -3.36
N HIS A 159 -2.03 18.65 -2.80
CA HIS A 159 -2.68 19.88 -2.33
C HIS A 159 -2.80 20.91 -3.45
N ASP A 160 -1.84 20.95 -4.38
CA ASP A 160 -1.94 21.78 -5.57
C ASP A 160 -2.76 21.08 -6.66
N PRO A 161 -3.96 21.58 -7.04
CA PRO A 161 -4.77 20.98 -8.08
C PRO A 161 -4.12 21.02 -9.48
N HIS A 162 -3.07 21.84 -9.65
CA HIS A 162 -2.32 21.96 -10.90
C HIS A 162 -1.08 21.06 -10.92
N SER A 163 -0.75 20.40 -9.82
CA SER A 163 0.37 19.46 -9.78
C SER A 163 0.15 18.28 -10.74
N PRO A 164 1.22 17.67 -11.28
CA PRO A 164 1.11 16.46 -12.08
C PRO A 164 0.39 15.32 -11.33
N ALA A 165 0.61 15.19 -10.03
CA ALA A 165 -0.01 14.16 -9.20
C ALA A 165 -1.53 14.34 -9.09
N SER A 166 -2.00 15.55 -8.80
CA SER A 166 -3.44 15.87 -8.72
C SER A 166 -4.12 15.71 -10.09
N GLN A 167 -3.48 16.15 -11.17
CA GLN A 167 -4.00 15.98 -12.53
C GLN A 167 -4.08 14.51 -12.93
N LEU A 168 -3.11 13.69 -12.55
CA LEU A 168 -3.13 12.26 -12.82
C LEU A 168 -4.32 11.58 -12.13
N ILE A 169 -4.56 11.88 -10.85
CA ILE A 169 -5.74 11.38 -10.12
C ILE A 169 -7.05 11.83 -10.76
N ALA A 170 -7.15 13.09 -11.16
CA ALA A 170 -8.34 13.60 -11.85
C ALA A 170 -8.63 12.85 -13.16
N ARG A 171 -7.60 12.51 -13.93
CA ARG A 171 -7.73 11.69 -15.15
C ARG A 171 -8.23 10.28 -14.85
N TRP A 172 -7.68 9.63 -13.81
CA TRP A 172 -8.10 8.28 -13.41
C TRP A 172 -9.58 8.26 -13.02
N ARG A 173 -10.03 9.24 -12.24
CA ARG A 173 -11.45 9.36 -11.86
C ARG A 173 -12.38 9.52 -13.04
N GLN A 174 -11.93 10.17 -14.10
CA GLN A 174 -12.69 10.36 -15.33
C GLN A 174 -12.60 9.15 -16.27
N GLY A 175 -11.82 8.13 -15.93
CA GLY A 175 -11.60 6.96 -16.79
C GLY A 175 -10.95 7.32 -18.13
N LEU A 176 -10.10 8.33 -18.14
CA LEU A 176 -9.46 8.82 -19.37
C LEU A 176 -8.23 8.00 -19.76
N GLY A 177 -7.76 7.11 -18.87
CA GLY A 177 -6.57 6.30 -19.10
C GLY A 177 -5.30 7.11 -19.23
N GLY A 178 -4.30 6.51 -19.85
CA GLY A 178 -3.08 7.19 -20.28
C GLY A 178 -1.94 7.17 -19.29
N VAL A 179 -1.98 6.36 -18.22
CA VAL A 179 -0.85 6.16 -17.33
C VAL A 179 0.38 5.77 -18.14
N ARG A 180 0.30 4.71 -18.95
CA ARG A 180 1.43 4.24 -19.78
C ARG A 180 1.87 5.24 -20.88
N THR A 181 1.02 6.18 -21.24
CA THR A 181 1.39 7.28 -22.16
C THR A 181 2.10 8.40 -21.42
N LEU A 182 1.77 8.64 -20.16
CA LEU A 182 2.35 9.69 -19.33
C LEU A 182 3.77 9.33 -18.86
N LEU A 183 3.99 8.09 -18.42
CA LEU A 183 5.24 7.65 -17.77
C LEU A 183 6.50 7.93 -18.60
N PRO A 184 6.56 7.67 -19.94
CA PRO A 184 7.71 7.98 -20.75
C PRO A 184 8.00 9.48 -20.89
N GLY A 185 7.00 10.32 -20.63
CA GLY A 185 7.13 11.79 -20.72
C GLY A 185 7.59 12.45 -19.42
N ILE A 186 7.77 11.69 -18.32
CA ILE A 186 8.30 12.25 -17.07
C ILE A 186 9.78 12.61 -17.30
N PRO A 187 10.20 13.87 -17.03
CA PRO A 187 11.56 14.30 -17.31
C PRO A 187 12.58 13.73 -16.33
N ASP A 188 13.85 13.85 -16.69
CA ASP A 188 14.96 13.66 -15.76
C ASP A 188 14.87 14.65 -14.58
N GLY A 189 15.38 14.24 -13.44
CA GLY A 189 15.53 15.07 -12.26
C GLY A 189 16.91 14.90 -11.65
N GLU A 190 17.06 14.09 -10.63
CA GLU A 190 18.33 13.79 -9.97
C GLU A 190 18.93 12.47 -10.48
N GLU A 191 20.20 12.22 -10.17
CA GLU A 191 20.86 10.95 -10.51
C GLU A 191 20.15 9.77 -9.80
N PRO A 192 19.72 8.73 -10.53
CA PRO A 192 19.07 7.57 -9.96
C PRO A 192 19.90 6.90 -8.85
N GLY A 193 19.24 6.47 -7.77
CA GLY A 193 19.89 5.80 -6.64
C GLY A 193 20.55 6.72 -5.61
N THR A 194 20.51 8.05 -5.79
CA THR A 194 21.24 8.98 -4.90
C THR A 194 20.39 9.58 -3.79
N ARG A 195 19.08 9.62 -3.96
CA ARG A 195 18.13 10.20 -3.00
C ARG A 195 16.79 9.50 -3.00
N TYR A 196 16.16 9.45 -1.84
CA TYR A 196 14.76 9.08 -1.72
C TYR A 196 13.85 10.25 -2.10
N ALA A 197 12.88 9.98 -2.97
CA ALA A 197 11.78 10.88 -3.27
C ALA A 197 10.52 10.06 -3.53
N TYR A 198 9.51 10.20 -2.66
CA TYR A 198 8.25 9.46 -2.85
C TYR A 198 7.64 9.76 -4.21
N CYS A 199 7.38 8.72 -5.00
CA CYS A 199 7.00 8.85 -6.41
C CYS A 199 6.00 7.74 -6.79
N SER A 200 4.71 8.07 -6.89
CA SER A 200 3.69 7.11 -7.34
C SER A 200 3.91 6.57 -8.76
N PRO A 201 4.43 7.34 -9.73
CA PRO A 201 4.88 6.81 -11.02
C PRO A 201 5.87 5.65 -10.94
N ASP A 202 6.78 5.61 -9.95
CA ASP A 202 7.71 4.49 -9.78
C ASP A 202 6.98 3.16 -9.58
N SER A 203 5.89 3.16 -8.81
CA SER A 203 5.06 1.97 -8.62
C SER A 203 4.31 1.56 -9.89
N MET A 204 3.90 2.52 -10.70
CA MET A 204 3.26 2.26 -11.99
C MET A 204 4.25 1.69 -13.01
N VAL A 205 5.50 2.18 -13.00
CA VAL A 205 6.61 1.65 -13.81
C VAL A 205 6.99 0.25 -13.35
N LEU A 206 7.06 0.02 -12.03
CA LEU A 206 7.33 -1.30 -11.46
C LEU A 206 6.31 -2.33 -11.93
N ASP A 207 5.01 -2.00 -11.87
CA ASP A 207 3.98 -2.90 -12.35
C ASP A 207 4.06 -3.15 -13.86
N TRP A 208 4.33 -2.12 -14.65
CA TRP A 208 4.51 -2.28 -16.09
C TRP A 208 5.72 -3.16 -16.43
N ALA A 209 6.85 -2.98 -15.74
CA ALA A 209 8.04 -3.82 -15.90
C ALA A 209 7.75 -5.27 -15.49
N ARG A 210 7.05 -5.48 -14.35
CA ARG A 210 6.62 -6.80 -13.88
C ARG A 210 5.69 -7.47 -14.92
N GLU A 211 4.65 -6.76 -15.37
CA GLU A 211 3.71 -7.27 -16.38
C GLU A 211 4.43 -7.66 -17.67
N SER A 212 5.36 -6.82 -18.13
CA SER A 212 6.16 -7.11 -19.34
C SER A 212 7.05 -8.35 -19.16
N ALA A 213 7.61 -8.57 -17.97
CA ALA A 213 8.46 -9.72 -17.68
C ALA A 213 7.67 -11.00 -17.48
N THR A 214 6.47 -10.93 -16.90
CA THR A 214 5.67 -12.09 -16.53
C THR A 214 4.59 -12.46 -17.56
N GLY A 215 4.16 -11.51 -18.38
CA GLY A 215 3.01 -11.65 -19.28
C GLY A 215 1.67 -11.63 -18.56
N THR A 216 1.62 -11.28 -17.25
CA THR A 216 0.40 -11.25 -16.44
C THR A 216 0.10 -9.86 -15.91
N THR A 217 -1.15 -9.43 -15.97
CA THR A 217 -1.63 -8.16 -15.41
C THR A 217 -1.52 -8.16 -13.87
N LEU A 218 -1.61 -6.98 -13.24
CA LEU A 218 -1.64 -6.90 -11.78
C LEU A 218 -2.84 -7.67 -11.20
N THR A 219 -4.00 -7.61 -11.85
CA THR A 219 -5.21 -8.33 -11.40
C THR A 219 -4.99 -9.84 -11.37
N GLU A 220 -4.34 -10.40 -12.41
CA GLU A 220 -4.01 -11.83 -12.49
C GLU A 220 -2.95 -12.21 -11.44
N ALA A 221 -1.92 -11.39 -11.26
CA ALA A 221 -0.89 -11.63 -10.24
C ALA A 221 -1.46 -11.57 -8.82
N VAL A 222 -2.36 -10.63 -8.54
CA VAL A 222 -3.08 -10.57 -7.26
C VAL A 222 -4.02 -11.76 -7.10
N HIS A 223 -4.70 -12.22 -8.16
CA HIS A 223 -5.56 -13.42 -8.10
C HIS A 223 -4.75 -14.67 -7.72
N GLU A 224 -3.56 -14.82 -8.27
CA GLU A 224 -2.66 -15.90 -7.87
C GLU A 224 -2.27 -15.78 -6.39
N LEU A 225 -1.84 -14.59 -5.94
CA LEU A 225 -1.51 -14.34 -4.54
C LEU A 225 -2.70 -14.62 -3.61
N TRP A 226 -3.91 -14.22 -4.00
CA TRP A 226 -5.16 -14.49 -3.29
C TRP A 226 -5.43 -15.97 -3.10
N SER A 227 -5.17 -16.75 -4.13
CA SER A 227 -5.29 -18.22 -4.07
C SER A 227 -4.24 -18.83 -3.14
N LEU A 228 -2.99 -18.35 -3.19
CA LEU A 228 -1.89 -18.85 -2.36
C LEU A 228 -2.08 -18.57 -0.88
N VAL A 229 -2.69 -17.43 -0.51
CA VAL A 229 -2.94 -17.06 0.89
C VAL A 229 -4.35 -17.43 1.37
N GLY A 230 -5.15 -18.11 0.56
CA GLY A 230 -6.51 -18.52 0.92
C GLY A 230 -7.41 -17.34 1.29
N ALA A 231 -7.37 -16.25 0.53
CA ALA A 231 -8.15 -15.03 0.83
C ALA A 231 -9.64 -15.34 1.02
N GLU A 232 -10.27 -14.73 2.02
CA GLU A 232 -11.67 -15.03 2.39
C GLU A 232 -12.67 -14.36 1.47
N HIS A 233 -12.33 -13.17 0.95
CA HIS A 233 -13.25 -12.36 0.15
C HIS A 233 -12.59 -11.88 -1.15
N PRO A 234 -13.41 -11.60 -2.18
CA PRO A 234 -12.91 -10.98 -3.39
C PRO A 234 -12.26 -9.62 -3.10
N ALA A 235 -11.16 -9.31 -3.78
CA ALA A 235 -10.54 -8.00 -3.76
C ALA A 235 -10.92 -7.18 -5.01
N VAL A 236 -10.52 -5.90 -5.03
CA VAL A 236 -10.75 -4.98 -6.16
C VAL A 236 -9.41 -4.36 -6.57
N VAL A 237 -9.13 -4.37 -7.86
CA VAL A 237 -8.02 -3.63 -8.48
C VAL A 237 -8.60 -2.53 -9.37
N GLY A 238 -8.35 -1.28 -9.00
CA GLY A 238 -8.78 -0.12 -9.78
C GLY A 238 -7.97 0.04 -11.06
N LEU A 239 -8.61 0.56 -12.11
CA LEU A 239 -8.03 0.80 -13.42
C LEU A 239 -8.10 2.29 -13.78
N ASP A 240 -7.17 2.76 -14.62
CA ASP A 240 -7.14 4.13 -15.13
C ASP A 240 -8.18 4.42 -16.22
N ALA A 241 -8.75 3.36 -16.82
CA ALA A 241 -9.81 3.40 -17.81
C ALA A 241 -10.59 2.08 -17.84
N PRO A 242 -11.73 2.02 -18.55
CA PRO A 242 -12.40 0.75 -18.83
C PRO A 242 -11.48 -0.26 -19.53
N VAL A 243 -11.70 -1.55 -19.26
CA VAL A 243 -10.91 -2.65 -19.87
C VAL A 243 -10.97 -2.62 -21.40
N ASP A 244 -12.15 -2.35 -21.96
CA ASP A 244 -12.39 -2.28 -23.42
C ASP A 244 -11.70 -1.08 -24.09
N ARG A 245 -11.17 -0.14 -23.30
CA ARG A 245 -10.31 0.97 -23.73
C ARG A 245 -8.84 0.78 -23.39
N GLY A 246 -8.44 -0.44 -22.99
CA GLY A 246 -7.06 -0.75 -22.64
C GLY A 246 -6.66 -0.19 -21.26
N GLY A 247 -7.61 -0.08 -20.33
CA GLY A 247 -7.33 0.35 -18.96
C GLY A 247 -6.30 -0.53 -18.28
N VAL A 248 -5.36 0.11 -17.57
CA VAL A 248 -4.28 -0.54 -16.82
C VAL A 248 -4.48 -0.34 -15.32
N ALA A 249 -3.93 -1.24 -14.52
CA ALA A 249 -4.06 -1.19 -13.08
C ALA A 249 -3.45 0.08 -12.48
N LEU A 250 -4.14 0.67 -11.51
CA LEU A 250 -3.66 1.78 -10.68
C LEU A 250 -2.80 1.24 -9.54
N ALA A 251 -1.66 0.64 -9.90
CA ALA A 251 -0.76 -0.09 -9.00
C ALA A 251 -0.18 0.75 -7.85
N ALA A 252 -0.28 2.08 -7.94
CA ALA A 252 0.18 2.99 -6.91
C ALA A 252 -0.83 3.21 -5.76
N GLY A 253 -2.15 2.84 -5.93
CA GLY A 253 -3.08 3.26 -4.89
C GLY A 253 -4.52 2.74 -4.96
N ALA A 254 -4.88 1.86 -5.87
CA ALA A 254 -6.28 1.48 -6.06
C ALA A 254 -6.57 -0.02 -5.85
N PHE A 255 -5.95 -0.61 -4.85
CA PHE A 255 -6.25 -1.96 -4.40
C PHE A 255 -7.09 -1.91 -3.13
N ALA A 256 -8.15 -2.71 -3.08
CA ALA A 256 -9.03 -2.81 -1.93
C ALA A 256 -9.33 -4.27 -1.58
N ALA A 257 -9.30 -4.57 -0.28
CA ALA A 257 -9.57 -5.88 0.28
C ALA A 257 -10.23 -5.74 1.66
N THR A 258 -10.77 -6.81 2.20
CA THR A 258 -11.26 -6.78 3.59
C THR A 258 -10.10 -6.58 4.56
N ALA A 259 -10.37 -6.08 5.76
CA ALA A 259 -9.33 -5.90 6.77
C ALA A 259 -8.64 -7.24 7.12
N ARG A 260 -9.39 -8.35 7.10
CA ARG A 260 -8.86 -9.71 7.32
C ARG A 260 -7.92 -10.14 6.19
N ASP A 261 -8.24 -9.80 4.94
CA ASP A 261 -7.40 -10.14 3.80
C ASP A 261 -6.19 -9.22 3.66
N TRP A 262 -6.28 -7.96 4.09
CA TRP A 262 -5.10 -7.11 4.29
C TRP A 262 -4.13 -7.70 5.32
N ALA A 263 -4.64 -8.36 6.38
CA ALA A 263 -3.78 -9.03 7.36
C ALA A 263 -3.00 -10.21 6.76
N ARG A 264 -3.51 -10.87 5.70
CA ARG A 264 -2.80 -11.94 4.99
C ARG A 264 -1.54 -11.43 4.30
N LEU A 265 -1.61 -10.24 3.71
CA LEU A 265 -0.44 -9.59 3.13
C LEU A 265 0.62 -9.26 4.18
N GLY A 266 0.18 -8.75 5.34
CA GLY A 266 1.06 -8.54 6.50
C GLY A 266 1.66 -9.85 7.02
N ARG A 267 0.90 -10.95 7.03
CA ARG A 267 1.40 -12.26 7.47
C ARG A 267 2.54 -12.77 6.58
N LEU A 268 2.47 -12.55 5.27
CA LEU A 268 3.57 -12.88 4.37
C LEU A 268 4.84 -12.06 4.69
N GLN A 269 4.69 -10.84 5.14
CA GLN A 269 5.83 -10.00 5.52
C GLN A 269 6.49 -10.43 6.85
N VAL A 270 5.89 -11.36 7.61
CA VAL A 270 6.52 -11.95 8.80
C VAL A 270 7.70 -12.85 8.41
N ASP A 271 7.48 -13.80 7.49
CA ASP A 271 8.48 -14.82 7.14
C ASP A 271 8.36 -15.34 5.69
N GLY A 272 7.49 -14.77 4.88
CA GLY A 272 7.27 -15.18 3.49
C GLY A 272 6.42 -16.43 3.31
N THR A 273 5.86 -17.01 4.38
CA THR A 273 5.13 -18.28 4.31
C THR A 273 3.63 -18.11 4.55
N TRP A 274 2.83 -19.02 4.01
CA TRP A 274 1.44 -19.21 4.36
C TRP A 274 1.20 -20.69 4.74
N ASP A 275 0.68 -20.93 5.95
CA ASP A 275 0.52 -22.30 6.50
C ASP A 275 1.77 -23.18 6.37
N GLY A 276 2.95 -22.58 6.58
CA GLY A 276 4.24 -23.24 6.44
C GLY A 276 4.73 -23.46 5.01
N VAL A 277 3.94 -23.07 4.00
CA VAL A 277 4.32 -23.15 2.59
C VAL A 277 4.97 -21.82 2.16
N PRO A 278 6.17 -21.83 1.56
CA PRO A 278 6.78 -20.62 1.02
C PRO A 278 5.91 -19.99 -0.08
N VAL A 279 5.65 -18.69 0.03
CA VAL A 279 4.95 -17.87 -0.98
C VAL A 279 5.91 -16.86 -1.58
N VAL A 280 6.59 -16.07 -0.76
CA VAL A 280 7.71 -15.21 -1.17
C VAL A 280 8.96 -15.60 -0.39
N SER A 281 10.13 -15.46 -0.99
CA SER A 281 11.37 -15.89 -0.32
C SER A 281 11.67 -15.07 0.94
N PRO A 282 12.29 -15.68 1.95
CA PRO A 282 12.79 -14.93 3.11
C PRO A 282 13.76 -13.81 2.71
N THR A 283 14.55 -14.02 1.66
CA THR A 283 15.45 -12.99 1.10
C THR A 283 14.70 -11.77 0.61
N TRP A 284 13.55 -11.97 -0.08
CA TRP A 284 12.69 -10.86 -0.50
C TRP A 284 12.10 -10.11 0.69
N VAL A 285 11.58 -10.86 1.68
CA VAL A 285 11.02 -10.27 2.91
C VAL A 285 12.07 -9.46 3.65
N GLU A 286 13.30 -9.95 3.76
CA GLU A 286 14.41 -9.24 4.39
C GLU A 286 14.79 -7.98 3.62
N ALA A 287 14.98 -8.06 2.30
CA ALA A 287 15.30 -6.92 1.45
C ALA A 287 14.20 -5.84 1.48
N SER A 288 12.92 -6.23 1.63
CA SER A 288 11.80 -5.30 1.77
C SER A 288 11.85 -4.48 3.05
N SER A 289 12.49 -5.00 4.12
CA SER A 289 12.51 -4.42 5.45
C SER A 289 13.86 -3.88 5.90
N ARG A 290 14.95 -4.24 5.20
CA ARG A 290 16.33 -3.80 5.52
C ARG A 290 16.96 -3.09 4.33
N PRO A 291 16.67 -1.79 4.14
CA PRO A 291 17.23 -1.05 3.01
C PRO A 291 18.76 -0.96 3.12
N GLU A 292 19.45 -1.27 2.03
CA GLU A 292 20.90 -1.23 1.95
C GLU A 292 21.45 0.21 2.04
N GLN A 293 20.74 1.13 1.38
CA GLN A 293 21.18 2.53 1.30
C GLN A 293 20.96 3.25 2.65
N PRO A 294 22.00 3.89 3.21
CA PRO A 294 21.90 4.54 4.53
C PRO A 294 20.81 5.61 4.62
N PHE A 295 20.54 6.34 3.53
CA PHE A 295 19.52 7.38 3.50
C PHE A 295 18.09 6.84 3.43
N LEU A 296 17.91 5.53 3.20
CA LEU A 296 16.61 4.86 3.23
C LEU A 296 16.26 4.28 4.61
N ARG A 297 17.20 4.28 5.55
CA ARG A 297 16.99 3.72 6.90
C ARG A 297 16.01 4.56 7.72
N PRO A 298 15.41 3.97 8.76
CA PRO A 298 14.50 4.69 9.66
C PRO A 298 15.11 5.98 10.21
N GLY A 299 14.32 7.04 10.22
CA GLY A 299 14.73 8.38 10.65
C GLY A 299 15.68 9.12 9.68
N ARG A 300 15.97 8.58 8.51
CA ARG A 300 16.86 9.19 7.51
C ARG A 300 16.12 9.76 6.29
N LEU A 301 14.86 9.40 6.12
CA LEU A 301 14.05 9.94 5.02
C LEU A 301 13.83 11.44 5.20
N PRO A 302 13.71 12.19 4.10
CA PRO A 302 13.21 13.56 4.17
C PRO A 302 11.87 13.58 4.90
N SER A 303 11.66 14.53 5.83
CA SER A 303 10.45 14.59 6.68
C SER A 303 9.21 15.07 5.92
N THR A 304 8.86 14.35 4.84
CA THR A 304 7.70 14.66 4.02
C THR A 304 6.44 13.96 4.51
N LEU A 305 6.56 12.72 5.03
CA LEU A 305 5.43 11.92 5.52
C LEU A 305 5.56 11.56 7.00
N THR A 306 6.68 10.97 7.40
CA THR A 306 6.96 10.55 8.78
C THR A 306 8.44 10.58 9.07
N THR A 307 8.79 10.85 10.32
CA THR A 307 10.18 10.78 10.81
C THR A 307 10.50 9.43 11.45
N HIS A 308 9.51 8.52 11.55
CA HIS A 308 9.63 7.26 12.28
C HIS A 308 10.02 6.08 11.41
N ALA A 309 10.02 6.22 10.09
CA ALA A 309 10.26 5.12 9.18
C ALA A 309 11.42 5.35 8.22
N GLY A 310 11.92 4.25 7.66
CA GLY A 310 12.71 4.18 6.45
C GLY A 310 11.84 3.73 5.26
N PHE A 311 12.49 3.36 4.14
CA PHE A 311 11.80 2.83 2.97
C PHE A 311 12.58 1.67 2.35
N GLY A 312 11.95 0.51 2.25
CA GLY A 312 12.49 -0.66 1.58
C GLY A 312 11.81 -0.90 0.23
N TYR A 313 11.50 -2.16 -0.10
CA TYR A 313 10.75 -2.48 -1.33
C TYR A 313 9.25 -2.23 -1.11
N HIS A 314 8.85 -0.97 -1.20
CA HIS A 314 7.48 -0.50 -0.97
C HIS A 314 6.90 -0.86 0.41
N TRP A 315 7.76 -1.15 1.38
CA TRP A 315 7.46 -1.28 2.80
C TRP A 315 8.23 -0.23 3.59
N TRP A 316 7.70 0.15 4.75
CA TRP A 316 8.23 1.17 5.64
C TRP A 316 8.84 0.52 6.88
N PRO A 317 10.15 0.19 6.90
CA PRO A 317 10.81 -0.30 8.11
C PRO A 317 10.83 0.76 9.20
N LEU A 318 10.61 0.33 10.45
CA LEU A 318 10.54 1.18 11.64
C LEU A 318 11.76 1.05 12.55
N ASP A 319 12.61 0.07 12.27
CA ASP A 319 13.90 -0.16 12.94
C ASP A 319 14.96 -0.61 11.94
N ASP A 320 16.23 -0.51 12.37
CA ASP A 320 17.37 -0.87 11.52
C ASP A 320 17.50 -2.40 11.31
N ASP A 321 16.91 -3.20 12.21
CA ASP A 321 16.92 -4.66 12.11
C ASP A 321 15.86 -5.20 11.15
N GLY A 322 14.94 -4.35 10.69
CA GLY A 322 13.82 -4.73 9.81
C GLY A 322 12.81 -5.64 10.50
N ASP A 323 12.81 -5.65 11.82
CA ASP A 323 11.91 -6.47 12.63
C ASP A 323 10.48 -5.94 12.64
N ARG A 324 10.33 -4.64 12.44
CA ARG A 324 9.06 -3.94 12.40
C ARG A 324 8.92 -3.18 11.09
N VAL A 325 7.86 -3.47 10.36
CA VAL A 325 7.59 -2.82 9.09
C VAL A 325 6.12 -2.43 8.96
N MET A 326 5.83 -1.50 8.07
CA MET A 326 4.46 -1.06 7.84
C MET A 326 4.18 -0.84 6.35
N ALA A 327 3.00 -1.25 5.89
CA ALA A 327 2.38 -0.66 4.73
C ALA A 327 1.62 0.58 5.19
N ASP A 328 1.81 1.70 4.51
CA ASP A 328 1.20 2.99 4.84
C ASP A 328 0.47 3.55 3.63
N GLY A 329 -0.81 3.82 3.82
CA GLY A 329 -1.69 4.44 2.84
C GLY A 329 -2.31 5.73 3.35
N MET A 330 -2.50 6.67 2.43
CA MET A 330 -3.19 7.93 2.71
C MET A 330 -4.51 7.68 3.45
N ARG A 331 -4.96 8.65 4.23
CA ARG A 331 -6.20 8.61 5.01
C ARG A 331 -6.22 7.53 6.10
N GLY A 332 -5.01 7.07 6.54
CA GLY A 332 -4.83 6.22 7.70
C GLY A 332 -5.06 4.72 7.45
N GLN A 333 -4.58 4.22 6.32
CA GLN A 333 -4.59 2.81 5.98
C GLN A 333 -3.26 2.18 6.34
N PHE A 334 -3.24 1.29 7.33
CA PHE A 334 -2.00 0.70 7.86
C PHE A 334 -2.09 -0.82 7.94
N VAL A 335 -1.01 -1.49 7.53
CA VAL A 335 -0.73 -2.89 7.85
C VAL A 335 0.61 -2.92 8.55
N TYR A 336 0.59 -3.01 9.87
CA TYR A 336 1.79 -3.08 10.70
C TYR A 336 2.16 -4.54 10.96
N VAL A 337 3.46 -4.84 10.90
CA VAL A 337 4.01 -6.18 11.13
C VAL A 337 5.12 -6.10 12.17
N ASP A 338 4.99 -6.92 13.23
CA ASP A 338 6.03 -7.18 14.23
C ASP A 338 6.53 -8.63 14.01
N ARG A 339 7.67 -8.77 13.38
CA ARG A 339 8.21 -10.08 12.97
C ARG A 339 8.60 -10.94 14.19
N PRO A 340 9.35 -10.41 15.19
CA PRO A 340 9.66 -11.16 16.39
C PRO A 340 8.44 -11.67 17.16
N ARG A 341 7.37 -10.89 17.19
CA ARG A 341 6.11 -11.29 17.83
C ARG A 341 5.16 -12.04 16.91
N ARG A 342 5.54 -12.21 15.63
CA ARG A 342 4.70 -12.80 14.58
C ARG A 342 3.30 -12.19 14.52
N THR A 343 3.22 -10.87 14.76
CA THR A 343 1.97 -10.13 14.93
C THR A 343 1.75 -9.19 13.75
N VAL A 344 0.51 -9.19 13.26
CA VAL A 344 0.04 -8.25 12.23
C VAL A 344 -1.11 -7.43 12.80
N VAL A 345 -1.05 -6.12 12.62
CA VAL A 345 -2.12 -5.20 12.99
C VAL A 345 -2.56 -4.43 11.75
N VAL A 346 -3.78 -4.65 11.31
CA VAL A 346 -4.42 -3.85 10.27
C VAL A 346 -5.28 -2.80 10.92
N LYS A 347 -5.04 -1.54 10.59
CA LYS A 347 -5.88 -0.41 10.99
C LYS A 347 -6.25 0.41 9.76
N THR A 348 -7.53 0.52 9.49
CA THR A 348 -8.06 1.42 8.46
C THR A 348 -8.75 2.61 9.09
N SER A 349 -8.89 3.70 8.34
CA SER A 349 -9.48 4.95 8.82
C SER A 349 -10.15 5.71 7.69
N ALA A 350 -10.94 6.71 8.04
CA ALA A 350 -11.57 7.64 7.11
C ALA A 350 -11.11 9.08 7.42
N TRP A 351 -9.81 9.36 7.33
CA TRP A 351 -9.29 10.71 7.56
C TRP A 351 -9.75 11.67 6.46
N PRO A 352 -10.01 12.93 6.80
CA PRO A 352 -10.20 13.96 5.81
C PRO A 352 -9.02 14.06 4.84
N TYR A 353 -9.33 14.34 3.59
CA TYR A 353 -8.30 14.50 2.56
C TYR A 353 -7.62 15.87 2.68
N GLY A 354 -6.28 15.88 2.57
CA GLY A 354 -5.52 17.12 2.48
C GLY A 354 -5.42 17.93 3.76
N ASP A 355 -5.72 17.38 4.91
CA ASP A 355 -5.57 18.04 6.20
C ASP A 355 -4.23 17.67 6.84
N ALA A 356 -3.37 18.67 7.05
CA ALA A 356 -2.00 18.49 7.53
C ALA A 356 -1.92 17.86 8.94
N TRP A 357 -2.94 18.06 9.80
CA TRP A 357 -2.95 17.42 11.11
C TRP A 357 -3.08 15.90 11.00
N TRP A 358 -4.01 15.44 10.14
CA TRP A 358 -4.21 14.01 9.89
C TRP A 358 -2.99 13.38 9.23
N ASP A 359 -2.44 14.04 8.22
CA ASP A 359 -1.33 13.52 7.44
C ASP A 359 0.00 13.47 8.22
N ARG A 360 0.13 14.22 9.31
CA ARG A 360 1.35 14.26 10.13
C ARG A 360 1.09 13.77 11.56
N GLN A 361 0.43 14.56 12.40
CA GLN A 361 0.30 14.26 13.84
C GLN A 361 -0.52 13.00 14.10
N CYS A 362 -1.64 12.82 13.39
CA CYS A 362 -2.45 11.61 13.52
C CYS A 362 -1.71 10.38 12.97
N ARG A 363 -0.95 10.53 11.88
CA ARG A 363 -0.10 9.48 11.35
C ARG A 363 0.98 9.09 12.36
N ASP A 364 1.73 10.04 12.92
CA ASP A 364 2.75 9.77 13.93
C ASP A 364 2.16 9.08 15.17
N LEU A 365 0.94 9.49 15.61
CA LEU A 365 0.23 8.79 16.68
C LEU A 365 -0.02 7.31 16.31
N CYS A 366 -0.40 7.01 15.08
CA CYS A 366 -0.58 5.62 14.62
C CYS A 366 0.75 4.85 14.61
N TYR A 367 1.85 5.47 14.19
CA TYR A 367 3.19 4.86 14.20
C TYR A 367 3.66 4.48 15.62
N LEU A 368 3.21 5.21 16.64
CA LEU A 368 3.48 4.88 18.04
C LEU A 368 2.48 3.86 18.62
N ALA A 369 1.23 3.91 18.19
CA ALA A 369 0.16 3.08 18.75
C ALA A 369 0.18 1.65 18.22
N LEU A 370 0.45 1.44 16.92
CA LEU A 370 0.38 0.10 16.33
C LEU A 370 1.39 -0.89 16.94
N PRO A 371 2.65 -0.49 17.23
CA PRO A 371 3.57 -1.33 18.01
C PRO A 371 3.03 -1.71 19.40
N ALA A 372 2.43 -0.75 20.12
CA ALA A 372 1.87 -1.01 21.44
C ALA A 372 0.67 -1.99 21.39
N ILE A 373 -0.17 -1.87 20.35
CA ILE A 373 -1.28 -2.80 20.10
C ILE A 373 -0.75 -4.21 19.83
N ALA A 374 0.28 -4.34 18.99
CA ALA A 374 0.90 -5.64 18.69
C ALA A 374 1.51 -6.28 19.93
N GLU A 375 2.20 -5.50 20.75
CA GLU A 375 2.79 -5.98 22.01
C GLU A 375 1.73 -6.47 22.99
N ALA A 376 0.67 -5.68 23.20
CA ALA A 376 -0.44 -6.08 24.07
C ALA A 376 -1.16 -7.34 23.59
N ALA A 377 -1.37 -7.46 22.26
CA ALA A 377 -1.99 -8.64 21.68
C ALA A 377 -1.13 -9.91 21.80
N ALA A 378 0.19 -9.79 21.68
CA ALA A 378 1.10 -10.93 21.80
C ALA A 378 1.35 -11.37 23.25
N ALA A 379 1.09 -10.52 24.24
CA ALA A 379 1.29 -10.84 25.66
C ALA A 379 0.10 -11.61 26.29
N GLY A 380 -1.07 -11.59 25.69
CA GLY A 380 -2.28 -12.25 26.16
C GLY A 380 -2.59 -13.49 25.34
#